data_6b48f8ce5b4085a418eb9f0bafbeaeee
#
_entry.id   6b48f8ce5b4085a418eb9f0bafbeaeee
#
_cell.length_a   1.000
_cell.length_b   1.000
_cell.length_c   1.000
_cell.angle_alpha   90.00
_cell.angle_beta   90.00
_cell.angle_gamma   90.00
#
_symmetry.space_group_name_H-M   'P 1'
#
loop_
_entity.id
_entity.type
_entity.pdbx_description
1 polymer ?
#
loop_
_entity_poly.entity_id
_entity_poly.type
_entity_poly.pdbx_seq_one_letter_code
_entity_poly.pdbx_strand_id
1 'polypeptide(L)'
;MNIKRIKELQKLLEKNPLDPFLVYAMTLEFLGGNNEFCLASFRKLLTEFPDYLPTYYQAAQLFADCGYVEEARATYELGIEKTAFSKNTKALEEIKNAFNNFELEHDEQ
;
A
#
# COMPACT_ATOMS: atom_id res chain seq x y z
N MET A 1 -16.62 -1.86 -6.50
CA MET A 1 -15.90 -0.94 -7.42
C MET A 1 -16.82 0.21 -7.83
N ASN A 2 -16.35 1.43 -7.66
CA ASN A 2 -17.16 2.62 -7.95
C ASN A 2 -16.75 3.18 -9.31
N ILE A 3 -17.55 2.91 -10.34
CA ILE A 3 -17.23 3.30 -11.71
C ILE A 3 -17.15 4.82 -11.89
N LYS A 4 -18.04 5.54 -11.25
CA LYS A 4 -18.03 7.00 -11.34
C LYS A 4 -16.73 7.58 -10.75
N ARG A 5 -16.32 7.07 -9.58
CA ARG A 5 -15.09 7.52 -8.94
C ARG A 5 -13.87 7.18 -9.79
N ILE A 6 -13.86 5.99 -10.39
CA ILE A 6 -12.75 5.59 -11.26
C ILE A 6 -12.62 6.55 -12.44
N LYS A 7 -13.73 6.90 -13.06
CA LYS A 7 -13.69 7.84 -14.18
C LYS A 7 -13.20 9.22 -13.77
N GLU A 8 -13.60 9.69 -12.60
CA GLU A 8 -13.13 10.96 -12.07
C GLU A 8 -11.62 10.91 -11.80
N LEU A 9 -11.15 9.82 -11.19
CA LEU A 9 -9.72 9.66 -10.91
C LEU A 9 -8.92 9.58 -12.20
N GLN A 10 -9.46 8.90 -13.25
CA GLN A 10 -8.79 8.83 -14.54
C GLN A 10 -8.56 10.22 -15.13
N LYS A 11 -9.58 11.09 -15.05
CA LYS A 11 -9.44 12.44 -15.55
C LYS A 11 -8.39 13.24 -14.79
N LEU A 12 -8.37 13.08 -13.46
CA LEU A 12 -7.39 13.78 -12.66
C LEU A 12 -5.97 13.27 -12.95
N LEU A 13 -5.81 11.96 -13.15
CA LEU A 13 -4.52 11.37 -13.46
C LEU A 13 -3.99 11.82 -14.82
N GLU A 14 -4.88 12.04 -15.81
CA GLU A 14 -4.44 12.57 -17.10
C GLU A 14 -3.76 13.91 -16.96
N LYS A 15 -4.21 14.72 -16.01
CA LYS A 15 -3.62 16.04 -15.77
C LYS A 15 -2.45 15.99 -14.80
N ASN A 16 -2.42 15.00 -13.92
CA ASN A 16 -1.41 14.89 -12.88
C ASN A 16 -0.89 13.44 -12.78
N PRO A 17 -0.21 12.96 -13.85
CA PRO A 17 0.17 11.53 -13.89
C PRO A 17 1.22 11.11 -12.87
N LEU A 18 1.90 12.08 -12.25
CA LEU A 18 2.94 11.77 -11.25
C LEU A 18 2.48 12.08 -9.83
N ASP A 19 1.18 12.20 -9.59
CA ASP A 19 0.65 12.44 -8.25
C ASP A 19 0.41 11.08 -7.56
N PRO A 20 1.24 10.71 -6.57
CA PRO A 20 1.10 9.40 -5.92
C PRO A 20 -0.24 9.22 -5.22
N PHE A 21 -0.84 10.31 -4.70
CA PHE A 21 -2.16 10.19 -4.09
C PHE A 21 -3.20 9.67 -5.08
N LEU A 22 -3.16 10.17 -6.32
CA LEU A 22 -4.14 9.75 -7.33
C LEU A 22 -3.92 8.31 -7.76
N VAL A 23 -2.66 7.90 -7.92
CA VAL A 23 -2.33 6.52 -8.24
C VAL A 23 -2.79 5.60 -7.11
N TYR A 24 -2.52 5.99 -5.87
CA TYR A 24 -2.92 5.24 -4.69
C TYR A 24 -4.45 5.12 -4.62
N ALA A 25 -5.17 6.24 -4.78
CA ALA A 25 -6.63 6.23 -4.72
C ALA A 25 -7.24 5.33 -5.80
N MET A 26 -6.68 5.38 -7.01
CA MET A 26 -7.14 4.50 -8.09
C MET A 26 -6.91 3.03 -7.73
N THR A 27 -5.74 2.72 -7.17
CA THR A 27 -5.42 1.35 -6.79
C THR A 27 -6.41 0.82 -5.76
N LEU A 28 -6.78 1.64 -4.78
CA LEU A 28 -7.73 1.22 -3.75
C LEU A 28 -9.10 0.86 -4.35
N GLU A 29 -9.50 1.51 -5.44
CA GLU A 29 -10.78 1.19 -6.08
C GLU A 29 -10.80 -0.23 -6.65
N PHE A 30 -9.65 -0.81 -6.96
CA PHE A 30 -9.56 -2.14 -7.53
C PHE A 30 -9.23 -3.23 -6.52
N LEU A 31 -9.03 -2.87 -5.24
CA LEU A 31 -8.78 -3.88 -4.21
C LEU A 31 -9.98 -4.83 -4.09
N GLY A 32 -9.67 -6.12 -4.04
CA GLY A 32 -10.70 -7.14 -3.96
C GLY A 32 -11.29 -7.53 -5.31
N GLY A 33 -10.94 -6.79 -6.39
CA GLY A 33 -11.46 -7.08 -7.71
C GLY A 33 -10.40 -7.40 -8.75
N ASN A 34 -9.20 -6.83 -8.62
CA ASN A 34 -8.12 -7.09 -9.57
C ASN A 34 -6.79 -7.04 -8.84
N ASN A 35 -6.40 -8.17 -8.27
CA ASN A 35 -5.16 -8.24 -7.49
C ASN A 35 -3.91 -8.00 -8.34
N GLU A 36 -3.89 -8.48 -9.60
CA GLU A 36 -2.73 -8.27 -10.46
C GLU A 36 -2.46 -6.78 -10.69
N PHE A 37 -3.52 -6.03 -10.98
CA PHE A 37 -3.39 -4.59 -11.14
C PHE A 37 -2.88 -3.93 -9.86
N CYS A 38 -3.47 -4.30 -8.72
CA CYS A 38 -3.10 -3.70 -7.44
C CYS A 38 -1.67 -4.03 -7.05
N LEU A 39 -1.23 -5.28 -7.27
CA LEU A 39 0.16 -5.66 -6.98
C LEU A 39 1.14 -4.83 -7.80
N ALA A 40 0.88 -4.72 -9.12
CA ALA A 40 1.76 -3.95 -9.99
C ALA A 40 1.77 -2.48 -9.60
N SER A 41 0.60 -1.92 -9.28
CA SER A 41 0.48 -0.51 -8.93
C SER A 41 1.18 -0.19 -7.61
N PHE A 42 0.99 -1.05 -6.60
CA PHE A 42 1.67 -0.85 -5.31
C PHE A 42 3.19 -0.97 -5.46
N ARG A 43 3.67 -1.94 -6.24
CA ARG A 43 5.11 -2.07 -6.46
C ARG A 43 5.68 -0.84 -7.14
N LYS A 44 4.94 -0.28 -8.08
CA LYS A 44 5.36 0.95 -8.75
C LYS A 44 5.40 2.13 -7.77
N LEU A 45 4.35 2.26 -6.94
CA LEU A 45 4.31 3.32 -5.94
C LEU A 45 5.47 3.23 -4.97
N LEU A 46 5.79 2.02 -4.50
CA LEU A 46 6.89 1.83 -3.56
C LEU A 46 8.24 2.16 -4.19
N THR A 47 8.39 1.90 -5.48
CA THR A 47 9.63 2.16 -6.20
C THR A 47 9.79 3.63 -6.58
N GLU A 48 8.73 4.24 -7.11
CA GLU A 48 8.80 5.60 -7.65
C GLU A 48 8.47 6.69 -6.63
N PHE A 49 7.69 6.35 -5.60
CA PHE A 49 7.27 7.32 -4.59
C PHE A 49 7.46 6.73 -3.20
N PRO A 50 8.71 6.39 -2.84
CA PRO A 50 8.95 5.69 -1.56
C PRO A 50 8.61 6.51 -0.32
N ASP A 51 8.46 7.82 -0.45
CA ASP A 51 8.11 8.66 0.69
C ASP A 51 6.60 8.91 0.81
N TYR A 52 5.80 8.33 -0.08
CA TYR A 52 4.35 8.38 0.05
C TYR A 52 3.92 7.26 0.99
N LEU A 53 3.82 7.59 2.27
CA LEU A 53 3.70 6.60 3.35
C LEU A 53 2.44 5.72 3.34
N PRO A 54 1.26 6.22 2.91
CA PRO A 54 0.06 5.38 2.94
C PRO A 54 0.16 4.07 2.17
N THR A 55 1.04 4.01 1.17
CA THR A 55 1.21 2.82 0.35
C THR A 55 1.63 1.60 1.17
N TYR A 56 2.52 1.80 2.15
CA TYR A 56 3.18 0.68 2.84
C TYR A 56 2.21 -0.26 3.54
N TYR A 57 1.25 0.28 4.27
CA TYR A 57 0.28 -0.53 4.97
C TYR A 57 -0.54 -1.37 3.99
N GLN A 58 -1.10 -0.73 2.97
CA GLN A 58 -1.97 -1.41 2.02
C GLN A 58 -1.22 -2.41 1.16
N ALA A 59 -0.02 -2.05 0.71
CA ALA A 59 0.78 -2.92 -0.13
C ALA A 59 1.21 -4.16 0.65
N ALA A 60 1.70 -3.98 1.87
CA ALA A 60 2.15 -5.11 2.68
C ALA A 60 1.01 -6.10 2.93
N GLN A 61 -0.18 -5.57 3.23
CA GLN A 61 -1.32 -6.43 3.48
C GLN A 61 -1.70 -7.22 2.23
N LEU A 62 -1.71 -6.60 1.07
CA LEU A 62 -2.03 -7.30 -0.17
C LEU A 62 -0.97 -8.35 -0.51
N PHE A 63 0.31 -8.00 -0.33
CA PHE A 63 1.40 -8.97 -0.57
C PHE A 63 1.19 -10.21 0.29
N ALA A 64 0.89 -10.02 1.58
CA ALA A 64 0.65 -11.14 2.49
C ALA A 64 -0.56 -11.97 2.04
N ASP A 65 -1.66 -11.29 1.69
CA ASP A 65 -2.88 -11.97 1.25
C ASP A 65 -2.66 -12.80 -0.02
N CYS A 66 -1.76 -12.34 -0.87
CA CYS A 66 -1.45 -13.04 -2.13
C CYS A 66 -0.31 -14.04 -2.01
N GLY A 67 0.22 -14.25 -0.80
CA GLY A 67 1.26 -15.25 -0.56
C GLY A 67 2.69 -14.76 -0.74
N TYR A 68 2.90 -13.47 -0.98
CA TYR A 68 4.25 -12.90 -1.10
C TYR A 68 4.73 -12.49 0.28
N VAL A 69 5.01 -13.50 1.12
CA VAL A 69 5.25 -13.30 2.55
C VAL A 69 6.51 -12.48 2.82
N GLU A 70 7.60 -12.78 2.11
CA GLU A 70 8.85 -12.04 2.35
C GLU A 70 8.77 -10.59 1.84
N GLU A 71 8.08 -10.39 0.73
CA GLU A 71 7.86 -9.04 0.21
C GLU A 71 6.98 -8.24 1.18
N ALA A 72 5.99 -8.89 1.77
CA ALA A 72 5.14 -8.26 2.78
C ALA A 72 5.94 -7.85 4.00
N ARG A 73 6.80 -8.75 4.48
CA ARG A 73 7.64 -8.48 5.65
C ARG A 73 8.53 -7.27 5.41
N ALA A 74 9.24 -7.26 4.28
CA ALA A 74 10.13 -6.16 3.94
C ALA A 74 9.38 -4.84 3.83
N THR A 75 8.17 -4.88 3.26
CA THR A 75 7.35 -3.69 3.10
C THR A 75 6.88 -3.13 4.44
N TYR A 76 6.45 -4.02 5.35
CA TYR A 76 6.08 -3.57 6.71
C TYR A 76 7.27 -2.94 7.42
N GLU A 77 8.43 -3.61 7.37
CA GLU A 77 9.61 -3.11 8.07
C GLU A 77 10.04 -1.75 7.57
N LEU A 78 10.08 -1.58 6.26
CA LEU A 78 10.46 -0.29 5.68
C LEU A 78 9.40 0.79 5.98
N GLY A 79 8.12 0.41 5.90
CA GLY A 79 7.03 1.33 6.21
C GLY A 79 7.10 1.83 7.65
N ILE A 80 7.40 0.94 8.59
CA ILE A 80 7.55 1.32 9.99
C ILE A 80 8.70 2.30 10.16
N GLU A 81 9.84 2.01 9.54
CA GLU A 81 11.01 2.88 9.62
C GLU A 81 10.68 4.29 9.09
N LYS A 82 10.08 4.36 7.90
CA LYS A 82 9.76 5.65 7.29
C LYS A 82 8.68 6.40 8.07
N THR A 83 7.68 5.69 8.58
CA THR A 83 6.60 6.32 9.34
C THR A 83 7.10 6.89 10.66
N ALA A 84 8.07 6.20 11.28
CA ALA A 84 8.67 6.70 12.52
C ALA A 84 9.35 8.07 12.30
N PHE A 85 9.98 8.26 11.15
CA PHE A 85 10.59 9.54 10.83
C PHE A 85 9.57 10.65 10.61
N SER A 86 8.36 10.28 10.15
CA SER A 86 7.33 11.29 9.87
C SER A 86 6.70 11.86 11.13
N LYS A 87 6.91 11.21 12.28
CA LYS A 87 6.33 11.60 13.57
C LYS A 87 4.81 11.52 13.60
N ASN A 88 4.20 10.79 12.68
CA ASN A 88 2.77 10.54 12.71
C ASN A 88 2.53 9.33 13.63
N THR A 89 2.25 9.60 14.89
CA THR A 89 2.14 8.58 15.92
C THR A 89 1.02 7.58 15.64
N LYS A 90 -0.12 8.07 15.18
CA LYS A 90 -1.25 7.19 14.90
C LYS A 90 -0.94 6.24 13.75
N ALA A 91 -0.38 6.76 12.67
CA ALA A 91 -0.02 5.92 11.53
C ALA A 91 1.04 4.89 11.92
N LEU A 92 1.99 5.27 12.77
CA LEU A 92 3.02 4.36 13.24
C LEU A 92 2.42 3.23 14.05
N GLU A 93 1.48 3.54 14.95
CA GLU A 93 0.80 2.50 15.73
C GLU A 93 0.03 1.54 14.84
N GLU A 94 -0.66 2.07 13.84
CA GLU A 94 -1.45 1.24 12.94
C GLU A 94 -0.58 0.25 12.17
N ILE A 95 0.54 0.71 11.60
CA ILE A 95 1.38 -0.17 10.82
C ILE A 95 2.14 -1.16 11.71
N LYS A 96 2.52 -0.77 12.92
CA LYS A 96 3.16 -1.70 13.87
C LYS A 96 2.18 -2.79 14.29
N ASN A 97 0.93 -2.44 14.55
CA ASN A 97 -0.07 -3.43 14.92
C ASN A 97 -0.33 -4.40 13.77
N ALA A 98 -0.41 -3.89 12.54
CA ALA A 98 -0.59 -4.74 11.38
C ALA A 98 0.59 -5.70 11.19
N PHE A 99 1.81 -5.21 11.41
CA PHE A 99 3.00 -6.03 11.31
C PHE A 99 3.02 -7.12 12.38
N ASN A 100 2.64 -6.78 13.61
CA ASN A 100 2.56 -7.77 14.68
C ASN A 100 1.58 -8.88 14.34
N ASN A 101 0.41 -8.53 13.81
CA ASN A 101 -0.58 -9.52 13.39
C ASN A 101 -0.04 -10.39 12.26
N PHE A 102 0.66 -9.78 11.31
CA PHE A 102 1.29 -10.50 10.21
C PHE A 102 2.31 -11.52 10.75
N GLU A 103 3.14 -11.11 11.71
CA GLU A 103 4.14 -12.01 12.27
C GLU A 103 3.52 -13.16 13.03
N LEU A 104 2.43 -12.93 13.76
CA LEU A 104 1.72 -13.99 14.44
C LEU A 104 1.17 -15.03 13.47
N GLU A 105 0.77 -14.59 12.28
CA GLU A 105 0.23 -15.50 11.27
C GLU A 105 1.30 -16.27 10.51
N HIS A 106 2.51 -15.73 10.40
CA HIS A 106 3.52 -16.30 9.50
C HIS A 106 4.82 -16.76 10.16
N ASP A 107 4.98 -16.52 11.45
CA ASP A 107 6.22 -16.87 12.13
C ASP A 107 6.09 -18.02 13.10
N GLU A 108 5.13 -18.95 12.85
CA GLU A 108 4.98 -20.00 13.75
C GLU A 108 5.71 -21.15 13.28
N GLN A 109 6.71 -21.36 13.06
CA GLN A 109 7.34 -22.55 12.63
C GLN A 109 8.00 -23.28 13.74
#